data_3665a3fae71b165381ca45d398ace1e9
#
_entry.id   3665a3fae71b165381ca45d398ace1e9
#
_cell.length_a   1.000
_cell.length_b   1.000
_cell.length_c   1.000
_cell.angle_alpha   90.00
_cell.angle_beta   90.00
_cell.angle_gamma   90.00
#
_symmetry.space_group_name_H-M   'P 1'
#
loop_
_entity.id
_entity.type
_entity.pdbx_description
1 polymer ?
#
loop_
_entity_poly.entity_id
_entity_poly.type
_entity_poly.pdbx_seq_one_letter_code
_entity_poly.pdbx_strand_id
1 'polypeptide(L)' 'LPERRMQLLSGMEEGDLFTLKSVAHQLKGAGGGYGYPGLTERAQQLEMACRAEKHAEIPGTLKNLVSYIDQICR' A
#
# COMPACT_ATOMS: atom_id res chain seq x y z
N LEU A 1 -10.71 -3.35 -5.05
CA LEU A 1 -9.68 -3.01 -4.04
C LEU A 1 -9.83 -3.70 -2.68
N PRO A 2 -11.01 -4.27 -2.30
CA PRO A 2 -11.10 -4.96 -1.00
C PRO A 2 -10.06 -6.06 -0.83
N GLU A 3 -9.77 -6.77 -1.88
CA GLU A 3 -8.78 -7.85 -1.88
C GLU A 3 -7.37 -7.32 -1.60
N ARG A 4 -7.01 -6.20 -2.21
CA ARG A 4 -5.71 -5.57 -2.00
C ARG A 4 -5.58 -5.05 -0.57
N ARG A 5 -6.67 -4.49 -0.05
CA ARG A 5 -6.72 -4.02 1.33
C ARG A 5 -6.46 -5.17 2.31
N MET A 6 -7.11 -6.30 2.09
CA MET A 6 -6.91 -7.48 2.93
C MET A 6 -5.47 -8.00 2.86
N GLN A 7 -4.89 -8.02 1.66
CA GLN A 7 -3.52 -8.46 1.48
C GLN A 7 -2.53 -7.55 2.21
N LEU A 8 -2.77 -6.24 2.20
CA LEU A 8 -1.93 -5.29 2.93
C LEU A 8 -1.99 -5.53 4.44
N LEU A 9 -3.20 -5.70 4.97
CA LEU A 9 -3.37 -5.92 6.40
C LEU A 9 -2.78 -7.26 6.84
N SER A 10 -3.00 -8.31 6.07
CA SER A 10 -2.44 -9.63 6.35
C SER A 10 -0.92 -9.62 6.27
N GLY A 11 -0.37 -8.96 5.25
CA GLY A 11 1.08 -8.86 5.10
C GLY A 11 1.72 -8.13 6.25
N MET A 12 1.08 -7.08 6.76
CA MET A 12 1.58 -6.35 7.92
C MET A 12 1.55 -7.21 9.16
N GLU A 13 0.44 -7.93 9.39
CA GLU A 13 0.29 -8.81 10.54
C GLU A 13 1.33 -9.93 10.55
N GLU A 14 1.62 -10.48 9.39
CA GLU A 14 2.58 -11.57 9.23
C GLU A 14 4.03 -11.11 9.11
N GLY A 15 4.25 -9.81 8.99
CA GLY A 15 5.58 -9.27 8.75
C GLY A 15 6.13 -9.60 7.38
N ASP A 16 5.25 -9.80 6.39
CA ASP A 16 5.61 -10.23 5.04
C ASP A 16 5.88 -9.02 4.16
N LEU A 17 7.13 -8.54 4.19
CA LEU A 17 7.53 -7.37 3.40
C LEU A 17 7.42 -7.61 1.90
N PHE A 18 7.64 -8.84 1.45
CA PHE A 18 7.53 -9.15 0.03
C PHE A 18 6.10 -8.91 -0.46
N THR A 19 5.11 -9.40 0.28
CA THR A 19 3.70 -9.19 -0.07
C THR A 19 3.34 -7.71 -0.03
N LEU A 20 3.77 -6.98 1.00
CA LEU A 20 3.50 -5.55 1.09
C LEU A 20 4.09 -4.79 -0.09
N LYS A 21 5.33 -5.09 -0.45
CA LYS A 21 6.00 -4.46 -1.59
C LYS A 21 5.28 -4.78 -2.90
N SER A 22 4.92 -6.04 -3.11
CA SER A 22 4.22 -6.47 -4.34
C SER A 22 2.88 -5.79 -4.50
N VAL A 23 2.07 -5.78 -3.43
CA VAL A 23 0.75 -5.16 -3.48
C VAL A 23 0.87 -3.66 -3.67
N ALA A 24 1.81 -3.01 -2.99
CA ALA A 24 2.05 -1.58 -3.15
C ALA A 24 2.43 -1.24 -4.58
N HIS A 25 3.29 -2.06 -5.20
CA HIS A 25 3.69 -1.88 -6.59
C HIS A 25 2.49 -1.98 -7.54
N GLN A 26 1.62 -2.97 -7.32
CA GLN A 26 0.42 -3.15 -8.13
C GLN A 26 -0.54 -1.97 -7.99
N LEU A 27 -0.73 -1.48 -6.75
CA LEU A 27 -1.60 -0.34 -6.50
C LEU A 27 -1.05 0.95 -7.08
N LYS A 28 0.27 1.10 -7.10
CA LYS A 28 0.91 2.25 -7.73
C LYS A 28 0.56 2.32 -9.22
N GLY A 29 0.64 1.19 -9.92
CA GLY A 29 0.28 1.11 -11.32
C GLY A 29 -1.22 1.32 -11.54
N ALA A 30 -2.05 0.71 -10.69
CA ALA A 30 -3.50 0.81 -10.79
C ALA A 30 -3.98 2.24 -10.54
N GLY A 31 -3.36 2.96 -9.60
CA GLY A 31 -3.70 4.35 -9.29
C GLY A 31 -3.58 5.25 -10.52
N GLY A 32 -2.51 5.08 -11.29
CA GLY A 32 -2.32 5.82 -12.52
C GLY A 32 -3.36 5.47 -13.57
N GLY A 33 -3.68 4.17 -13.71
CA GLY A 33 -4.66 3.69 -14.69
C GLY A 33 -6.09 4.07 -14.37
N TYR A 34 -6.44 4.19 -13.09
CA TYR A 34 -7.81 4.50 -12.67
C TYR A 34 -8.02 6.00 -12.37
N GLY A 35 -7.00 6.81 -12.53
CA GLY A 35 -7.15 8.25 -12.30
C GLY A 35 -7.15 8.65 -10.82
N TYR A 36 -6.50 7.87 -9.97
CA TYR A 36 -6.35 8.16 -8.55
C TYR A 36 -4.89 8.48 -8.21
N PRO A 37 -4.42 9.70 -8.49
CA PRO A 37 -3.01 10.04 -8.24
C PRO A 37 -2.61 9.91 -6.77
N GLY A 38 -3.57 10.14 -5.85
CA GLY A 38 -3.30 9.95 -4.42
C GLY A 38 -3.03 8.50 -4.06
N LEU A 39 -3.66 7.56 -4.76
CA LEU A 39 -3.41 6.13 -4.55
C LEU A 39 -1.99 5.77 -4.98
N THR A 40 -1.58 6.25 -6.16
CA THR A 40 -0.23 6.03 -6.68
C THR A 40 0.82 6.55 -5.71
N GLU A 41 0.64 7.77 -5.22
CA GLU A 41 1.60 8.42 -4.32
C GLU A 41 1.75 7.64 -3.01
N ARG A 42 0.63 7.27 -2.39
CA ARG A 42 0.66 6.54 -1.11
C ARG A 42 1.21 5.13 -1.26
N ALA A 43 0.87 4.46 -2.36
CA ALA A 43 1.41 3.14 -2.65
C ALA A 43 2.92 3.20 -2.88
N GLN A 44 3.39 4.23 -3.56
CA GLN A 44 4.81 4.42 -3.79
C GLN A 44 5.56 4.61 -2.47
N GLN A 45 5.00 5.37 -1.53
CA GLN A 45 5.63 5.57 -0.24
C GLN A 45 5.80 4.25 0.51
N LEU A 46 4.77 3.41 0.50
CA LEU A 46 4.86 2.08 1.13
C LEU A 46 5.89 1.21 0.44
N GLU A 47 5.88 1.19 -0.89
CA GLU A 47 6.84 0.40 -1.66
C GLU A 47 8.27 0.80 -1.33
N MET A 48 8.53 2.10 -1.28
CA MET A 48 9.86 2.62 -0.97
C MET A 48 10.30 2.25 0.45
N ALA A 49 9.38 2.35 1.42
CA ALA A 49 9.69 1.97 2.79
C ALA A 49 10.04 0.49 2.89
N CYS A 50 9.34 -0.37 2.16
CA CYS A 50 9.63 -1.80 2.15
C CYS A 50 10.98 -2.10 1.48
N ARG A 51 11.27 -1.44 0.36
CA ARG A 51 12.54 -1.64 -0.36
C ARG A 51 13.74 -1.20 0.45
N ALA A 52 13.60 -0.08 1.17
CA ALA A 52 14.67 0.46 1.99
C ALA A 52 14.72 -0.18 3.38
N GLU A 53 13.81 -1.12 3.66
CA GLU A 53 13.70 -1.82 4.95
C GLU A 53 13.58 -0.84 6.12
N LYS A 54 12.87 0.25 5.90
CA LYS A 54 12.60 1.26 6.94
C LYS A 54 11.41 0.81 7.77
N HIS A 55 11.62 -0.19 8.61
CA HIS A 55 10.55 -0.85 9.36
C HIS A 55 9.72 0.12 10.21
N ALA A 56 10.33 1.17 10.73
CA ALA A 56 9.63 2.15 11.54
C ALA A 56 8.62 2.97 10.73
N GLU A 57 8.83 3.10 9.42
CA GLU A 57 7.95 3.88 8.54
C GLU A 57 6.84 3.04 7.90
N ILE A 58 7.01 1.71 7.88
CA ILE A 58 6.05 0.83 7.22
C ILE A 58 4.65 0.93 7.81
N PRO A 59 4.44 0.88 9.13
CA PRO A 59 3.08 0.99 9.68
C PRO A 59 2.38 2.29 9.31
N GLY A 60 3.10 3.41 9.34
CA GLY A 60 2.53 4.71 8.99
C GLY A 60 2.16 4.83 7.53
N THR A 61 3.04 4.39 6.62
CA THR A 61 2.77 4.43 5.19
C THR A 61 1.66 3.47 4.81
N LEU A 62 1.62 2.30 5.46
CA LEU A 62 0.55 1.33 5.26
C LEU A 62 -0.80 1.91 5.69
N LYS A 63 -0.85 2.52 6.86
CA LYS A 63 -2.08 3.12 7.39
C LYS A 63 -2.58 4.21 6.46
N ASN A 64 -1.69 5.06 5.95
CA ASN A 64 -2.07 6.11 5.02
C ASN A 64 -2.67 5.54 3.74
N LEU A 65 -2.09 4.47 3.21
CA LEU A 65 -2.59 3.83 2.01
C LEU A 65 -3.95 3.19 2.25
N VAL A 66 -4.11 2.43 3.35
CA VAL A 66 -5.37 1.77 3.67
C VAL A 66 -6.48 2.79 3.90
N SER A 67 -6.19 3.90 4.60
CA SER A 67 -7.16 4.96 4.82
C SER A 67 -7.64 5.57 3.51
N TYR A 68 -6.71 5.77 2.57
CA TYR A 68 -7.07 6.31 1.26
C TYR A 68 -7.96 5.34 0.48
N ILE A 69 -7.61 4.05 0.51
CA ILE A 69 -8.43 3.01 -0.14
C ILE A 69 -9.84 3.03 0.44
N ASP A 70 -9.98 3.12 1.76
CA ASP A 70 -11.28 3.17 2.41
C ASP A 70 -12.09 4.39 1.99
N GLN A 71 -11.45 5.52 1.72
CA GLN A 71 -12.11 6.73 1.24
C GLN A 71 -12.66 6.57 -0.16
N ILE A 72 -11.89 5.97 -1.07
CA ILE A 72 -12.30 5.85 -2.47
C ILE A 72 -13.24 4.67 -2.72
N CYS A 73 -13.31 3.72 -1.81
CA CYS A 73 -14.16 2.53 -1.95
C CYS A 73 -15.45 2.60 -1.13
N ARG A 74 -15.84 3.76 -0.69
CA ARG A 74 -17.09 3.96 0.07
C ARG A 74 -18.33 3.82 -0.79
#